data_6ff6e5b1c5135041eec5e589266a8fa4
#
_entry.id   6ff6e5b1c5135041eec5e589266a8fa4
#
_cell.length_a   1.000
_cell.length_b   1.000
_cell.length_c   1.000
_cell.angle_alpha   90.00
_cell.angle_beta   90.00
_cell.angle_gamma   90.00
#
_symmetry.space_group_name_H-M   'P 1'
#
loop_
_entity.id
_entity.type
_entity.pdbx_description
1 polymer ?
#
loop_
_entity_poly.entity_id
_entity_poly.type
_entity_poly.pdbx_seq_one_letter_code
_entity_poly.pdbx_strand_id
1 'polypeptide(L)'
;MVGLSAATLQGAPVVTQDIDLWFENLGDPKFRSALKEIGGFFVPPFGANPPQIGGEGLDLFDVVVHLHGLEPFRKEYCRSKKIRVGNVILHVLPLDRIVKSKRALGRKKDEAVLPVLLDACRAISGGKKRRRAKLLRELGR
;
A
#
# COMPACT_ATOMS: atom_id res chain seq x y z
N MET A 1 -0.06 -1.04 -4.41
CA MET A 1 0.28 0.11 -3.54
C MET A 1 0.38 -0.35 -2.10
N VAL A 2 1.38 0.10 -1.38
CA VAL A 2 1.70 -0.30 0.00
C VAL A 2 2.04 0.92 0.85
N GLY A 3 2.59 0.76 2.05
CA GLY A 3 3.09 1.85 2.88
C GLY A 3 2.02 2.83 3.40
N LEU A 4 2.43 4.05 3.75
CA LEU A 4 1.53 5.06 4.28
C LEU A 4 0.56 5.62 3.23
N SER A 5 0.96 5.68 1.97
CA SER A 5 0.08 6.06 0.87
C SER A 5 -1.12 5.11 0.74
N ALA A 6 -0.89 3.80 0.90
CA ALA A 6 -1.95 2.81 0.94
C ALA A 6 -2.83 2.94 2.20
N ALA A 7 -2.27 3.32 3.34
CA ALA A 7 -3.02 3.58 4.56
C ALA A 7 -3.94 4.79 4.43
N THR A 8 -3.45 5.89 3.85
CA THR A 8 -4.21 7.10 3.58
C THR A 8 -5.42 6.83 2.69
N LEU A 9 -5.26 6.06 1.61
CA LEU A 9 -6.37 5.65 0.74
C LEU A 9 -7.45 4.84 1.46
N GLN A 10 -7.14 4.24 2.59
CA GLN A 10 -8.08 3.50 3.42
C GLN A 10 -8.66 4.32 4.56
N GLY A 11 -8.36 5.62 4.62
CA GLY A 11 -8.90 6.55 5.61
C GLY A 11 -8.07 6.67 6.88
N ALA A 12 -6.83 6.19 6.92
CA ALA A 12 -5.93 6.46 8.03
C ALA A 12 -5.49 7.94 7.98
N PRO A 13 -5.58 8.70 9.08
CA PRO A 13 -5.20 10.12 9.13
C PRO A 13 -3.68 10.28 9.27
N VAL A 14 -2.96 9.85 8.24
CA VAL A 14 -1.50 9.94 8.15
C VAL A 14 -1.10 10.72 6.91
N VAL A 15 0.07 11.36 6.97
CA VAL A 15 0.65 12.10 5.84
C VAL A 15 1.86 11.34 5.32
N THR A 16 1.99 11.28 4.02
CA THR A 16 3.17 10.77 3.31
C THR A 16 3.50 11.66 2.14
N GLN A 17 4.75 11.72 1.77
CA GLN A 17 5.24 12.42 0.58
C GLN A 17 5.46 11.45 -0.59
N ASP A 18 5.56 10.16 -0.28
CA ASP A 18 5.92 9.12 -1.23
C ASP A 18 4.75 8.17 -1.49
N ILE A 19 4.75 7.60 -2.67
CA ILE A 19 3.82 6.55 -3.09
C ILE A 19 4.61 5.25 -3.20
N ASP A 20 4.45 4.38 -2.21
CA ASP A 20 5.12 3.09 -2.16
C ASP A 20 4.45 2.07 -3.09
N LEU A 21 5.17 1.58 -4.09
CA LEU A 21 4.71 0.57 -5.03
C LEU A 21 5.50 -0.73 -4.87
N TRP A 22 4.79 -1.82 -4.58
CA TRP A 22 5.37 -3.15 -4.50
C TRP A 22 5.06 -3.93 -5.76
N PHE A 23 6.09 -4.42 -6.42
CA PHE A 23 6.00 -5.20 -7.66
C PHE A 23 6.41 -6.65 -7.40
N GLU A 24 5.79 -7.58 -8.11
CA GLU A 24 6.18 -8.99 -8.06
C GLU A 24 7.53 -9.20 -8.78
N ASN A 25 7.69 -8.57 -9.94
CA ASN A 25 8.86 -8.73 -10.79
C ASN A 25 9.21 -7.42 -11.50
N LEU A 26 10.29 -6.80 -11.09
CA LEU A 26 10.82 -5.58 -11.72
C LEU A 26 11.47 -5.84 -13.09
N GLY A 27 11.72 -7.10 -13.42
CA GLY A 27 12.22 -7.53 -14.74
C GLY A 27 11.13 -7.70 -15.80
N ASP A 28 9.83 -7.59 -15.42
CA ASP A 28 8.73 -7.75 -16.37
C ASP A 28 8.79 -6.66 -17.46
N PRO A 29 8.83 -7.03 -18.76
CA PRO A 29 8.82 -6.08 -19.86
C PRO A 29 7.63 -5.09 -19.82
N LYS A 30 6.47 -5.51 -19.31
CA LYS A 30 5.29 -4.65 -19.15
C LYS A 30 5.54 -3.49 -18.20
N PHE A 31 6.30 -3.73 -17.11
CA PHE A 31 6.68 -2.68 -16.17
C PHE A 31 7.52 -1.60 -16.88
N ARG A 32 8.53 -2.02 -17.65
CA ARG A 32 9.40 -1.09 -18.41
C ARG A 32 8.65 -0.35 -19.50
N SER A 33 7.75 -1.04 -20.21
CA SER A 33 6.91 -0.41 -21.24
C SER A 33 5.99 0.64 -20.63
N ALA A 34 5.34 0.34 -19.52
CA ALA A 34 4.48 1.30 -18.82
C ALA A 34 5.25 2.54 -18.34
N LEU A 35 6.46 2.37 -17.82
CA LEU A 35 7.31 3.50 -17.45
C LEU A 35 7.66 4.36 -18.66
N LYS A 36 8.03 3.74 -19.78
CA LYS A 36 8.38 4.46 -21.01
C LYS A 36 7.21 5.28 -21.56
N GLU A 37 5.99 4.75 -21.49
CA GLU A 37 4.76 5.45 -21.92
C GLU A 37 4.52 6.76 -21.18
N ILE A 38 4.95 6.85 -19.92
CA ILE A 38 4.82 8.06 -19.07
C ILE A 38 6.13 8.88 -19.00
N GLY A 39 7.09 8.62 -19.88
CA GLY A 39 8.38 9.32 -19.90
C GLY A 39 9.34 8.91 -18.77
N GLY A 40 9.07 7.78 -18.12
CA GLY A 40 9.90 7.25 -17.06
C GLY A 40 10.87 6.16 -17.50
N PHE A 41 11.77 5.83 -16.58
CA PHE A 41 12.73 4.74 -16.77
C PHE A 41 13.02 4.05 -15.44
N PHE A 42 13.45 2.81 -15.52
CA PHE A 42 13.83 2.02 -14.34
C PHE A 42 15.32 2.13 -14.09
N VAL A 43 15.69 2.46 -12.85
CA VAL A 43 17.06 2.46 -12.35
C VAL A 43 17.26 1.20 -11.53
N PRO A 44 18.09 0.24 -12.01
CA PRO A 44 18.36 -0.99 -11.24
C PRO A 44 19.11 -0.69 -9.95
N PRO A 45 19.02 -1.57 -8.95
CA PRO A 45 19.78 -1.40 -7.72
C PRO A 45 21.27 -1.41 -8.01
N PHE A 46 22.02 -0.53 -7.33
CA PHE A 46 23.48 -0.45 -7.44
C PHE A 46 24.11 -0.20 -6.08
N GLY A 47 24.99 -1.09 -5.65
CA GLY A 47 25.60 -1.03 -4.32
C GLY A 47 24.55 -1.07 -3.22
N ALA A 48 24.52 -0.06 -2.37
CA ALA A 48 23.53 0.09 -1.30
C ALA A 48 22.25 0.82 -1.76
N ASN A 49 22.19 1.32 -2.99
CA ASN A 49 21.02 2.03 -3.49
C ASN A 49 19.92 1.05 -3.94
N PRO A 50 18.68 1.21 -3.46
CA PRO A 50 17.57 0.40 -3.90
C PRO A 50 17.20 0.71 -5.37
N PRO A 51 16.41 -0.16 -6.02
CA PRO A 51 15.86 0.15 -7.34
C PRO A 51 14.95 1.38 -7.27
N GLN A 52 14.97 2.20 -8.31
CA GLN A 52 14.22 3.46 -8.38
C GLN A 52 13.48 3.60 -9.70
N ILE A 53 12.48 4.46 -9.71
CA ILE A 53 11.81 4.96 -10.92
C ILE A 53 12.34 6.38 -11.13
N GLY A 54 12.88 6.64 -12.32
CA GLY A 54 13.32 7.97 -12.74
C GLY A 54 12.39 8.54 -13.81
N GLY A 55 12.37 9.86 -13.92
CA GLY A 55 11.55 10.60 -14.87
C GLY A 55 10.99 11.88 -14.26
N GLU A 56 10.58 12.82 -15.07
CA GLU A 56 9.99 14.07 -14.58
C GLU A 56 8.68 13.80 -13.84
N GLY A 57 8.59 14.26 -12.59
CA GLY A 57 7.42 14.07 -11.73
C GLY A 57 7.21 12.64 -11.21
N LEU A 58 8.17 11.73 -11.41
CA LEU A 58 8.09 10.34 -10.95
C LEU A 58 8.92 10.07 -9.68
N ASP A 59 9.62 11.03 -9.18
CA ASP A 59 10.43 10.99 -7.95
C ASP A 59 9.60 10.78 -6.67
N LEU A 60 8.28 10.98 -6.74
CA LEU A 60 7.36 10.65 -5.65
C LEU A 60 7.04 9.14 -5.52
N PHE A 61 7.42 8.31 -6.51
CA PHE A 61 7.16 6.88 -6.48
C PHE A 61 8.38 6.10 -5.96
N ASP A 62 8.18 5.40 -4.85
CA ASP A 62 9.17 4.50 -4.28
C ASP A 62 8.91 3.04 -4.67
N VAL A 63 9.97 2.36 -5.10
CA VAL A 63 9.93 0.93 -5.42
C VAL A 63 10.20 0.11 -4.16
N VAL A 64 9.22 -0.66 -3.75
CA VAL A 64 9.34 -1.59 -2.63
C VAL A 64 9.61 -2.99 -3.17
N VAL A 65 10.69 -3.61 -2.72
CA VAL A 65 11.10 -4.97 -3.13
C VAL A 65 10.72 -6.03 -2.09
N HIS A 66 10.57 -5.64 -0.84
CA HIS A 66 10.25 -6.55 0.26
C HIS A 66 9.47 -5.83 1.36
N LEU A 67 8.52 -6.55 1.96
CA LEU A 67 7.78 -6.08 3.13
C LEU A 67 8.02 -7.04 4.31
N HIS A 68 8.72 -6.55 5.33
CA HIS A 68 9.06 -7.31 6.51
C HIS A 68 7.82 -7.83 7.23
N GLY A 69 7.90 -9.07 7.73
CA GLY A 69 6.83 -9.70 8.48
C GLY A 69 5.58 -10.08 7.67
N LEU A 70 5.61 -9.90 6.35
CA LEU A 70 4.53 -10.29 5.45
C LEU A 70 4.85 -11.57 4.68
N GLU A 71 3.83 -12.13 4.05
CA GLU A 71 3.92 -13.25 3.14
C GLU A 71 4.49 -12.79 1.78
N PRO A 72 4.88 -13.71 0.89
CA PRO A 72 5.29 -13.38 -0.48
C PRO A 72 4.23 -12.58 -1.23
N PHE A 73 4.67 -11.77 -2.21
CA PHE A 73 3.85 -10.86 -3.00
C PHE A 73 2.49 -11.44 -3.42
N ARG A 74 2.48 -12.63 -4.04
CA ARG A 74 1.24 -13.25 -4.54
C ARG A 74 0.19 -13.46 -3.47
N LYS A 75 0.60 -13.92 -2.29
CA LYS A 75 -0.32 -14.13 -1.16
C LYS A 75 -0.90 -12.81 -0.65
N GLU A 76 -0.07 -11.77 -0.53
CA GLU A 76 -0.54 -10.46 -0.10
C GLU A 76 -1.36 -9.78 -1.20
N TYR A 77 -1.03 -9.96 -2.46
CA TYR A 77 -1.81 -9.46 -3.59
C TYR A 77 -3.23 -10.04 -3.61
N CYS A 78 -3.40 -11.33 -3.33
CA CYS A 78 -4.72 -11.95 -3.20
C CYS A 78 -5.56 -11.35 -2.05
N ARG A 79 -4.93 -10.80 -1.02
CA ARG A 79 -5.59 -10.11 0.10
C ARG A 79 -5.83 -8.63 -0.16
N SER A 80 -5.27 -8.09 -1.24
CA SER A 80 -5.35 -6.66 -1.54
C SER A 80 -6.80 -6.19 -1.69
N LYS A 81 -7.04 -4.95 -1.29
CA LYS A 81 -8.30 -4.27 -1.54
C LYS A 81 -8.25 -3.55 -2.87
N LYS A 82 -9.31 -3.64 -3.64
CA LYS A 82 -9.48 -2.85 -4.85
C LYS A 82 -10.09 -1.50 -4.48
N ILE A 83 -9.34 -0.43 -4.70
CA ILE A 83 -9.79 0.94 -4.45
C ILE A 83 -9.77 1.70 -5.77
N ARG A 84 -10.89 2.33 -6.12
CA ARG A 84 -10.99 3.18 -7.30
C ARG A 84 -10.48 4.57 -6.98
N VAL A 85 -9.55 5.05 -7.82
CA VAL A 85 -9.05 6.43 -7.78
C VAL A 85 -9.20 6.98 -9.20
N GLY A 86 -10.14 7.90 -9.39
CA GLY A 86 -10.52 8.34 -10.72
C GLY A 86 -11.00 7.17 -11.60
N ASN A 87 -10.35 6.96 -12.73
CA ASN A 87 -10.65 5.87 -13.67
C ASN A 87 -9.81 4.61 -13.44
N VAL A 88 -8.93 4.60 -12.44
CA VAL A 88 -8.00 3.50 -12.17
C VAL A 88 -8.45 2.71 -10.94
N ILE A 89 -8.33 1.39 -11.02
CA ILE A 89 -8.51 0.50 -9.86
C ILE A 89 -7.13 0.11 -9.35
N LEU A 90 -6.84 0.50 -8.12
CA LEU A 90 -5.58 0.18 -7.44
C LEU A 90 -5.76 -1.05 -6.55
N HIS A 91 -4.78 -1.94 -6.58
CA HIS A 91 -4.60 -2.99 -5.59
C HIS A 91 -3.82 -2.42 -4.41
N VAL A 92 -4.48 -2.37 -3.26
CA VAL A 92 -3.98 -1.68 -2.06
C VAL A 92 -3.80 -2.69 -0.93
N LEU A 93 -2.62 -2.72 -0.32
CA LEU A 93 -2.33 -3.58 0.83
C LEU A 93 -3.27 -3.23 1.99
N PRO A 94 -3.99 -4.20 2.60
CA PRO A 94 -4.89 -3.94 3.71
C PRO A 94 -4.18 -3.27 4.90
N LEU A 95 -4.90 -2.42 5.63
CA LEU A 95 -4.33 -1.61 6.70
C LEU A 95 -3.72 -2.45 7.84
N ASP A 96 -4.35 -3.56 8.19
CA ASP A 96 -3.82 -4.51 9.18
C ASP A 96 -2.49 -5.15 8.74
N ARG A 97 -2.30 -5.34 7.42
CA ARG A 97 -1.04 -5.84 6.86
C ARG A 97 0.04 -4.78 6.90
N ILE A 98 -0.33 -3.51 6.65
CA ILE A 98 0.60 -2.37 6.79
C ILE A 98 1.08 -2.25 8.24
N VAL A 99 0.17 -2.34 9.21
CA VAL A 99 0.51 -2.36 10.63
C VAL A 99 1.48 -3.50 10.96
N LYS A 100 1.20 -4.71 10.46
CA LYS A 100 2.06 -5.87 10.69
C LYS A 100 3.47 -5.65 10.14
N SER A 101 3.59 -5.13 8.93
CA SER A 101 4.89 -4.85 8.31
C SER A 101 5.68 -3.79 9.07
N LYS A 102 5.03 -2.71 9.49
CA LYS A 102 5.68 -1.64 10.25
C LYS A 102 6.16 -2.12 11.62
N ARG A 103 5.39 -2.95 12.31
CA ARG A 103 5.83 -3.59 13.55
C ARG A 103 7.05 -4.48 13.35
N ALA A 104 7.05 -5.30 12.29
CA ALA A 104 8.17 -6.19 11.99
C ALA A 104 9.45 -5.43 11.64
N LEU A 105 9.33 -4.25 11.03
CA LEU A 105 10.47 -3.40 10.65
C LEU A 105 11.03 -2.63 11.84
N GLY A 106 10.19 -2.19 12.80
CA GLY A 106 10.59 -1.63 14.09
C GLY A 106 11.44 -0.37 14.05
N ARG A 107 11.38 0.43 12.96
CA ARG A 107 12.09 1.71 12.90
C ARG A 107 11.37 2.75 13.75
N LYS A 108 12.10 3.68 14.37
CA LYS A 108 11.52 4.78 15.18
C LYS A 108 10.38 5.51 14.46
N LYS A 109 10.56 5.81 13.17
CA LYS A 109 9.51 6.44 12.36
C LYS A 109 8.27 5.56 12.17
N ASP A 110 8.44 4.24 12.15
CA ASP A 110 7.31 3.30 12.04
C ASP A 110 6.57 3.17 13.37
N GLU A 111 7.31 3.14 14.49
CA GLU A 111 6.73 3.14 15.85
C GLU A 111 5.89 4.38 16.13
N ALA A 112 6.34 5.55 15.69
CA ALA A 112 5.63 6.82 15.87
C ALA A 112 4.25 6.85 15.19
N VAL A 113 4.07 6.16 14.07
CA VAL A 113 2.83 6.15 13.29
C VAL A 113 1.90 4.99 13.66
N LEU A 114 2.41 3.95 14.32
CA LEU A 114 1.64 2.75 14.67
C LEU A 114 0.36 3.03 15.47
N PRO A 115 0.34 3.90 16.51
CA PRO A 115 -0.90 4.20 17.24
C PRO A 115 -2.02 4.69 16.33
N VAL A 116 -1.71 5.63 15.43
CA VAL A 116 -2.66 6.19 14.47
C VAL A 116 -3.21 5.13 13.51
N LEU A 117 -2.34 4.26 13.00
CA LEU A 117 -2.75 3.17 12.12
C LEU A 117 -3.63 2.14 12.84
N LEU A 118 -3.33 1.84 14.10
CA LEU A 118 -4.14 0.93 14.93
C LEU A 118 -5.53 1.48 15.20
N ASP A 119 -5.63 2.78 15.50
CA ASP A 119 -6.91 3.44 15.71
C ASP A 119 -7.74 3.47 14.43
N ALA A 120 -7.11 3.74 13.28
CA ALA A 120 -7.77 3.62 11.97
C ALA A 120 -8.27 2.19 11.70
N CYS A 121 -7.49 1.16 12.03
CA CYS A 121 -7.94 -0.23 11.92
C CYS A 121 -9.20 -0.50 12.77
N ARG A 122 -9.23 -0.02 14.01
CA ARG A 122 -10.37 -0.18 14.93
C ARG A 122 -11.61 0.52 14.39
N ALA A 123 -11.47 1.76 13.92
CA ALA A 123 -12.55 2.56 13.35
C ALA A 123 -13.19 1.88 12.13
N ILE A 124 -12.38 1.39 11.19
CA ILE A 124 -12.83 0.70 9.98
C ILE A 124 -13.55 -0.61 10.35
N SER A 125 -13.00 -1.38 11.29
CA SER A 125 -13.58 -2.64 11.75
C SER A 125 -14.90 -2.42 12.48
N GLY A 126 -14.98 -1.41 13.34
CA GLY A 126 -16.21 -1.01 14.05
C GLY A 126 -17.30 -0.53 13.10
N GLY A 127 -16.96 0.26 12.09
CA GLY A 127 -17.89 0.73 11.07
C GLY A 127 -18.50 -0.43 10.25
N LYS A 128 -17.69 -1.43 9.88
CA LYS A 128 -18.18 -2.62 9.19
C LYS A 128 -19.15 -3.44 10.03
N LYS A 129 -18.85 -3.65 11.32
CA LYS A 129 -19.75 -4.37 12.25
C LYS A 129 -21.09 -3.65 12.41
N ARG A 130 -21.09 -2.31 12.55
CA ARG A 130 -22.32 -1.50 12.66
C ARG A 130 -23.16 -1.57 11.37
N ARG A 131 -22.53 -1.44 10.19
CA ARG A 131 -23.24 -1.56 8.90
C ARG A 131 -23.86 -2.94 8.71
N ARG A 132 -23.11 -4.01 9.03
CA ARG A 132 -23.63 -5.39 8.95
C ARG A 132 -24.79 -5.62 9.90
N ALA A 133 -24.70 -5.15 11.14
CA ALA A 133 -25.77 -5.27 12.12
C ALA A 133 -27.04 -4.50 11.68
N LYS A 134 -26.87 -3.29 11.11
CA LYS A 134 -28.01 -2.52 10.57
C LYS A 134 -28.69 -3.27 9.42
N LEU A 135 -27.91 -3.77 8.45
CA LEU A 135 -28.44 -4.52 7.31
C LEU A 135 -29.21 -5.77 7.74
N LEU A 136 -28.68 -6.53 8.70
CA LEU A 136 -29.38 -7.72 9.22
C LEU A 136 -30.68 -7.38 9.94
N ARG A 137 -30.78 -6.24 10.61
CA ARG A 137 -32.04 -5.76 11.21
C ARG A 137 -33.07 -5.34 10.16
N GLU A 138 -32.62 -4.77 9.05
CA GLU A 138 -33.49 -4.34 7.94
C GLU A 138 -34.02 -5.54 7.13
N LEU A 139 -33.20 -6.59 6.96
CA LEU A 139 -33.57 -7.82 6.24
C LEU A 139 -34.38 -8.81 7.09
N GLY A 140 -34.37 -8.70 8.42
CA GLY A 140 -35.10 -9.55 9.36
C GLY A 140 -36.49 -9.01 9.75
N ARG A 141 -36.97 -7.96 9.08
CA ARG A 141 -38.32 -7.42 9.17
C ARG A 141 -39.11 -7.77 7.90
#